data_4ca919a0a370d1f19bdd86775a0abb88
#
_entry.id   4ca919a0a370d1f19bdd86775a0abb88
#
_cell.length_a   1.000
_cell.length_b   1.000
_cell.length_c   1.000
_cell.angle_alpha   90.00
_cell.angle_beta   90.00
_cell.angle_gamma   90.00
#
_symmetry.space_group_name_H-M   'P 1'
#
loop_
_entity.id
_entity.type
_entity.pdbx_description
1 polymer ?
#
loop_
_entity_poly.entity_id
_entity_poly.type
_entity_poly.pdbx_seq_one_letter_code
_entity_poly.pdbx_strand_id
1 'polypeptide(L)'
;MGADWLGDLLKLAPEARLDWYASLSKGDAHAIARYWPLWARAEQMPPTSDWHTWLICAGRGFGKTRAGAEWVRMLARTDRHARIALVGASLAEVRSVMIEGESGILAVSPPDYAPQWEPSLRRLSWPGGARGYCYSGAEPEALRGPQHSHAWCDEIAKWDNAGERATAAWDNLQMGLRLGEHPRVAATTTPRAVPLVLRLLDEAETGDVAVTRGTTWDNEDNLPTRFVDRMRRQFASTTLGRQELDGELLTDIEGALWTRAIIETCRHTPPHLQGRGSGGGAATRTNALARIVIGVDPPASAHGDACGIVVCGTDEEGLATVLADESVERAS
;
A
#
# COMPACT_ATOMS: atom_id res chain seq x y z
N MET A 1 -12.13 30.70 -8.32
CA MET A 1 -12.92 30.14 -7.20
C MET A 1 -12.26 30.56 -5.91
N GLY A 2 -13.03 31.00 -4.87
CA GLY A 2 -12.49 31.42 -3.57
C GLY A 2 -11.83 30.26 -2.81
N ALA A 3 -11.14 30.55 -1.72
CA ALA A 3 -10.24 29.61 -1.03
C ALA A 3 -10.89 28.35 -0.43
N ASP A 4 -12.23 28.28 -0.33
CA ASP A 4 -12.92 27.11 0.31
C ASP A 4 -14.16 26.62 -0.47
N TRP A 5 -14.16 26.75 -1.79
CA TRP A 5 -15.28 26.28 -2.63
C TRP A 5 -15.61 24.79 -2.45
N LEU A 6 -14.60 23.98 -2.13
CA LEU A 6 -14.75 22.53 -1.91
C LEU A 6 -15.52 22.26 -0.62
N GLY A 7 -15.16 22.94 0.47
CA GLY A 7 -15.87 22.84 1.73
C GLY A 7 -17.33 23.28 1.60
N ASP A 8 -17.59 24.31 0.82
CA ASP A 8 -18.96 24.78 0.55
C ASP A 8 -19.73 23.79 -0.33
N LEU A 9 -19.11 23.21 -1.35
CA LEU A 9 -19.73 22.17 -2.17
C LEU A 9 -20.10 20.92 -1.35
N LEU A 10 -19.23 20.50 -0.44
CA LEU A 10 -19.48 19.32 0.39
C LEU A 10 -20.63 19.51 1.41
N LYS A 11 -20.99 20.75 1.75
CA LYS A 11 -22.13 21.09 2.61
C LYS A 11 -23.48 21.03 1.87
N LEU A 12 -23.47 21.03 0.53
CA LEU A 12 -24.71 20.95 -0.25
C LEU A 12 -25.34 19.55 -0.16
N ALA A 13 -26.67 19.50 -0.24
CA ALA A 13 -27.41 18.26 -0.42
C ALA A 13 -27.02 17.56 -1.75
N PRO A 14 -27.12 16.23 -1.87
CA PRO A 14 -26.71 15.49 -3.07
C PRO A 14 -27.34 16.03 -4.36
N GLU A 15 -28.63 16.37 -4.35
CA GLU A 15 -29.34 16.92 -5.50
C GLU A 15 -28.76 18.28 -5.90
N ALA A 16 -28.51 19.16 -4.92
CA ALA A 16 -27.93 20.47 -5.17
C ALA A 16 -26.47 20.38 -5.70
N ARG A 17 -25.72 19.36 -5.35
CA ARG A 17 -24.39 19.08 -5.95
C ARG A 17 -24.52 18.70 -7.42
N LEU A 18 -25.53 17.90 -7.78
CA LEU A 18 -25.79 17.53 -9.17
C LEU A 18 -26.18 18.73 -10.01
N ASP A 19 -27.09 19.59 -9.49
CA ASP A 19 -27.48 20.81 -10.15
C ASP A 19 -26.32 21.77 -10.34
N TRP A 20 -25.51 21.93 -9.29
CA TRP A 20 -24.25 22.71 -9.36
C TRP A 20 -23.30 22.16 -10.44
N TYR A 21 -23.08 20.84 -10.45
CA TYR A 21 -22.22 20.21 -11.46
C TYR A 21 -22.78 20.39 -12.88
N ALA A 22 -24.10 20.27 -13.07
CA ALA A 22 -24.76 20.48 -14.34
C ALA A 22 -24.70 21.94 -14.82
N SER A 23 -24.54 22.90 -13.91
CA SER A 23 -24.39 24.33 -14.22
C SER A 23 -23.00 24.75 -14.69
N LEU A 24 -22.01 23.87 -14.53
CA LEU A 24 -20.62 24.16 -14.87
C LEU A 24 -20.42 24.28 -16.37
N SER A 25 -19.48 25.15 -16.77
CA SER A 25 -18.97 25.10 -18.13
C SER A 25 -18.26 23.76 -18.40
N LYS A 26 -18.19 23.35 -19.67
CA LYS A 26 -17.43 22.14 -20.03
C LYS A 26 -15.97 22.20 -19.55
N GLY A 27 -15.35 23.38 -19.54
CA GLY A 27 -13.98 23.58 -19.06
C GLY A 27 -13.89 23.38 -17.55
N ASP A 28 -14.81 23.95 -16.78
CA ASP A 28 -14.84 23.81 -15.31
C ASP A 28 -15.15 22.36 -14.91
N ALA A 29 -16.11 21.72 -15.57
CA ALA A 29 -16.43 20.30 -15.35
C ALA A 29 -15.20 19.40 -15.59
N HIS A 30 -14.44 19.65 -16.66
CA HIS A 30 -13.18 18.95 -16.93
C HIS A 30 -12.09 19.22 -15.88
N ALA A 31 -12.00 20.45 -15.38
CA ALA A 31 -11.04 20.80 -14.34
C ALA A 31 -11.38 20.07 -13.02
N ILE A 32 -12.66 20.05 -12.65
CA ILE A 32 -13.15 19.39 -11.44
C ILE A 32 -12.99 17.88 -11.54
N ALA A 33 -13.31 17.26 -12.68
CA ALA A 33 -13.10 15.84 -12.91
C ALA A 33 -11.62 15.39 -12.74
N ARG A 34 -10.68 16.34 -12.82
CA ARG A 34 -9.25 16.12 -12.63
C ARG A 34 -8.69 16.74 -11.36
N TYR A 35 -9.54 17.30 -10.52
CA TYR A 35 -9.13 17.88 -9.24
C TYR A 35 -8.97 16.77 -8.20
N TRP A 36 -7.80 16.17 -8.14
CA TRP A 36 -7.50 14.99 -7.34
C TRP A 36 -7.96 15.07 -5.87
N PRO A 37 -7.78 16.20 -5.14
CA PRO A 37 -8.24 16.27 -3.75
C PRO A 37 -9.76 16.05 -3.56
N LEU A 38 -10.56 16.19 -4.60
CA LEU A 38 -12.01 15.91 -4.53
C LEU A 38 -12.31 14.40 -4.63
N TRP A 39 -11.48 13.67 -5.33
CA TRP A 39 -11.70 12.25 -5.67
C TRP A 39 -10.85 11.30 -4.84
N ALA A 40 -9.77 11.81 -4.24
CA ALA A 40 -8.89 11.04 -3.40
C ALA A 40 -9.55 10.69 -2.05
N ARG A 41 -9.32 9.50 -1.59
CA ARG A 41 -9.49 9.21 -0.16
C ARG A 41 -8.37 9.89 0.63
N ALA A 42 -8.60 10.12 1.92
CA ALA A 42 -7.60 10.76 2.79
C ALA A 42 -6.25 10.00 2.76
N GLU A 43 -6.31 8.68 2.70
CA GLU A 43 -5.16 7.78 2.67
C GLU A 43 -4.39 7.81 1.33
N GLN A 44 -4.94 8.43 0.30
CA GLN A 44 -4.29 8.64 -0.99
C GLN A 44 -3.69 10.05 -1.12
N MET A 45 -3.86 10.91 -0.11
CA MET A 45 -3.29 12.25 -0.06
C MET A 45 -2.02 12.25 0.80
N PRO A 46 -1.05 13.10 0.46
CA PRO A 46 0.13 13.27 1.31
C PRO A 46 -0.26 13.64 2.73
N PRO A 47 0.42 13.10 3.76
CA PRO A 47 0.17 13.48 5.14
C PRO A 47 0.31 14.99 5.36
N THR A 48 -0.46 15.53 6.31
CA THR A 48 -0.42 16.96 6.67
C THR A 48 0.66 17.29 7.72
N SER A 49 1.17 16.26 8.43
CA SER A 49 2.32 16.37 9.32
C SER A 49 3.60 16.67 8.52
N ASP A 50 4.67 17.02 9.19
CA ASP A 50 6.00 17.05 8.55
C ASP A 50 6.49 15.62 8.33
N TRP A 51 7.07 15.36 7.16
CA TRP A 51 7.59 14.04 6.76
C TRP A 51 8.65 14.18 5.67
N HIS A 52 9.62 13.30 5.67
CA HIS A 52 10.59 13.16 4.59
C HIS A 52 10.16 12.06 3.61
N THR A 53 9.73 10.93 4.11
CA THR A 53 9.24 9.79 3.32
C THR A 53 7.77 9.51 3.64
N TRP A 54 6.94 9.41 2.59
CA TRP A 54 5.57 8.94 2.68
C TRP A 54 5.49 7.53 2.12
N LEU A 55 5.32 6.54 2.98
CA LEU A 55 5.18 5.12 2.62
C LEU A 55 3.71 4.74 2.53
N ILE A 56 3.21 4.45 1.34
CA ILE A 56 1.88 3.88 1.11
C ILE A 56 2.03 2.35 1.07
N CYS A 57 1.81 1.69 2.19
CA CYS A 57 1.88 0.24 2.34
C CYS A 57 0.48 -0.34 2.40
N ALA A 58 -0.07 -0.79 1.26
CA ALA A 58 -1.47 -1.13 1.12
C ALA A 58 -1.73 -2.29 0.15
N GLY A 59 -2.91 -2.90 0.25
CA GLY A 59 -3.33 -4.01 -0.60
C GLY A 59 -3.35 -3.66 -2.10
N ARG A 60 -3.47 -4.69 -2.94
CA ARG A 60 -3.62 -4.53 -4.40
C ARG A 60 -4.94 -3.83 -4.72
N GLY A 61 -4.95 -3.00 -5.74
CA GLY A 61 -6.16 -2.26 -6.14
C GLY A 61 -6.51 -1.10 -5.21
N PHE A 62 -5.77 -0.84 -4.12
CA PHE A 62 -5.96 0.32 -3.25
C PHE A 62 -5.84 1.67 -4.00
N GLY A 63 -5.09 1.71 -5.10
CA GLY A 63 -4.84 2.94 -5.85
C GLY A 63 -3.50 3.60 -5.52
N LYS A 64 -2.50 2.83 -5.07
CA LYS A 64 -1.14 3.31 -4.74
C LYS A 64 -0.47 4.03 -5.90
N THR A 65 -0.42 3.40 -7.07
CA THR A 65 0.17 3.98 -8.29
C THR A 65 -0.54 5.27 -8.69
N ARG A 66 -1.87 5.33 -8.58
CA ARG A 66 -2.64 6.55 -8.83
C ARG A 66 -2.25 7.67 -7.87
N ALA A 67 -2.13 7.38 -6.57
CA ALA A 67 -1.71 8.36 -5.58
C ALA A 67 -0.31 8.91 -5.87
N GLY A 68 0.65 8.05 -6.22
CA GLY A 68 2.00 8.45 -6.62
C GLY A 68 2.03 9.33 -7.87
N ALA A 69 1.29 8.95 -8.92
CA ALA A 69 1.21 9.71 -10.16
C ALA A 69 0.58 11.10 -9.95
N GLU A 70 -0.50 11.18 -9.16
CA GLU A 70 -1.14 12.44 -8.82
C GLU A 70 -0.26 13.35 -7.95
N TRP A 71 0.48 12.77 -7.02
CA TRP A 71 1.45 13.51 -6.23
C TRP A 71 2.55 14.12 -7.12
N VAL A 72 3.13 13.34 -8.05
CA VAL A 72 4.11 13.83 -9.03
C VAL A 72 3.50 14.95 -9.89
N ARG A 73 2.27 14.79 -10.35
CA ARG A 73 1.56 15.82 -11.13
C ARG A 73 1.36 17.12 -10.34
N MET A 74 0.98 17.00 -9.06
CA MET A 74 0.79 18.16 -8.18
C MET A 74 2.13 18.89 -7.97
N LEU A 75 3.21 18.18 -7.70
CA LEU A 75 4.55 18.76 -7.58
C LEU A 75 4.99 19.49 -8.85
N ALA A 76 4.86 18.83 -9.99
CA ALA A 76 5.25 19.43 -11.27
C ALA A 76 4.48 20.71 -11.61
N ARG A 77 3.23 20.82 -11.13
CA ARG A 77 2.39 22.01 -11.31
C ARG A 77 2.76 23.15 -10.36
N THR A 78 3.19 22.84 -9.15
CA THR A 78 3.50 23.84 -8.11
C THR A 78 4.96 24.31 -8.12
N ASP A 79 5.88 23.42 -8.51
CA ASP A 79 7.31 23.74 -8.59
C ASP A 79 7.88 23.51 -9.99
N ARG A 80 8.10 24.61 -10.72
CA ARG A 80 8.72 24.61 -12.05
C ARG A 80 10.16 24.09 -12.07
N HIS A 81 10.83 24.11 -10.95
CA HIS A 81 12.23 23.66 -10.80
C HIS A 81 12.34 22.22 -10.32
N ALA A 82 11.21 21.56 -10.03
CA ALA A 82 11.21 20.19 -9.54
C ALA A 82 12.03 19.27 -10.45
N ARG A 83 12.86 18.45 -9.82
CA ARG A 83 13.64 17.35 -10.41
C ARG A 83 13.24 16.09 -9.71
N ILE A 84 12.40 15.30 -10.35
CA ILE A 84 11.69 14.19 -9.72
C ILE A 84 12.32 12.87 -10.20
N ALA A 85 12.82 12.05 -9.28
CA ALA A 85 13.19 10.68 -9.60
C ALA A 85 11.94 9.79 -9.65
N LEU A 86 11.79 9.01 -10.71
CA LEU A 86 10.77 7.98 -10.88
C LEU A 86 11.47 6.63 -10.84
N VAL A 87 11.31 5.89 -9.75
CA VAL A 87 12.06 4.66 -9.50
C VAL A 87 11.10 3.48 -9.39
N GLY A 88 11.24 2.49 -10.25
CA GLY A 88 10.48 1.23 -10.19
C GLY A 88 11.41 0.03 -10.13
N ALA A 89 10.87 -1.17 -10.02
CA ALA A 89 11.67 -2.39 -9.98
C ALA A 89 12.54 -2.57 -11.24
N SER A 90 12.03 -2.12 -12.39
CA SER A 90 12.77 -2.07 -13.65
C SER A 90 12.36 -0.85 -14.47
N LEU A 91 13.20 -0.44 -15.44
CA LEU A 91 12.87 0.64 -16.36
C LEU A 91 11.62 0.33 -17.22
N ALA A 92 11.38 -0.95 -17.50
CA ALA A 92 10.19 -1.39 -18.21
C ALA A 92 8.92 -1.14 -17.36
N GLU A 93 8.96 -1.43 -16.05
CA GLU A 93 7.85 -1.13 -15.14
C GLU A 93 7.67 0.37 -14.93
N VAL A 94 8.73 1.15 -14.78
CA VAL A 94 8.62 2.62 -14.74
C VAL A 94 7.86 3.12 -15.95
N ARG A 95 8.22 2.66 -17.15
CA ARG A 95 7.54 3.07 -18.37
C ARG A 95 6.08 2.58 -18.40
N SER A 96 5.85 1.28 -18.28
CA SER A 96 4.54 0.67 -18.53
C SER A 96 3.52 0.91 -17.41
N VAL A 97 3.98 1.17 -16.18
CA VAL A 97 3.10 1.36 -15.01
C VAL A 97 3.06 2.82 -14.56
N MET A 98 4.24 3.40 -14.27
CA MET A 98 4.30 4.74 -13.68
C MET A 98 4.02 5.84 -14.70
N ILE A 99 4.40 5.67 -15.97
CA ILE A 99 4.27 6.69 -17.01
C ILE A 99 3.06 6.43 -17.92
N GLU A 100 3.06 5.32 -18.67
CA GLU A 100 2.09 4.99 -19.72
C GLU A 100 0.89 4.18 -19.19
N GLY A 101 0.91 3.71 -17.96
CA GLY A 101 -0.15 2.91 -17.36
C GLY A 101 -1.47 3.68 -17.19
N GLU A 102 -2.59 2.95 -17.02
CA GLU A 102 -3.94 3.52 -16.86
C GLU A 102 -4.06 4.48 -15.66
N SER A 103 -3.26 4.27 -14.62
CA SER A 103 -3.13 5.14 -13.44
C SER A 103 -1.80 5.90 -13.42
N GLY A 104 -1.06 5.89 -14.52
CA GLY A 104 0.25 6.52 -14.64
C GLY A 104 0.18 8.02 -14.91
N ILE A 105 1.36 8.65 -14.93
CA ILE A 105 1.50 10.11 -15.02
C ILE A 105 0.82 10.69 -16.25
N LEU A 106 0.90 10.04 -17.42
CA LEU A 106 0.27 10.54 -18.66
C LEU A 106 -1.26 10.48 -18.55
N ALA A 107 -1.81 9.41 -17.97
CA ALA A 107 -3.25 9.21 -17.83
C ALA A 107 -3.89 10.21 -16.83
N VAL A 108 -3.19 10.56 -15.76
CA VAL A 108 -3.70 11.51 -14.74
C VAL A 108 -3.49 12.97 -15.15
N SER A 109 -2.63 13.25 -16.12
CA SER A 109 -2.30 14.62 -16.52
C SER A 109 -3.39 15.20 -17.43
N PRO A 110 -3.84 16.43 -17.18
CA PRO A 110 -4.75 17.11 -18.08
C PRO A 110 -4.03 17.45 -19.40
N PRO A 111 -4.74 17.45 -20.56
CA PRO A 111 -4.13 17.66 -21.88
C PRO A 111 -3.34 18.97 -22.02
N ASP A 112 -3.78 20.03 -21.33
CA ASP A 112 -3.16 21.35 -21.32
C ASP A 112 -1.89 21.44 -20.47
N TYR A 113 -1.65 20.43 -19.63
CA TYR A 113 -0.48 20.35 -18.75
C TYR A 113 0.16 18.95 -18.70
N ALA A 114 -0.09 18.14 -19.72
CA ALA A 114 0.54 16.82 -19.84
C ALA A 114 2.06 16.97 -20.12
N PRO A 115 2.91 16.17 -19.48
CA PRO A 115 4.33 16.18 -19.78
C PRO A 115 4.60 15.53 -21.14
N GLN A 116 5.64 16.02 -21.81
CA GLN A 116 6.22 15.34 -22.95
C GLN A 116 7.05 14.15 -22.44
N TRP A 117 6.74 12.96 -22.92
CA TRP A 117 7.52 11.76 -22.65
C TRP A 117 8.60 11.57 -23.72
N GLU A 118 9.85 11.46 -23.31
CA GLU A 118 11.05 11.28 -24.15
C GLU A 118 11.71 9.94 -23.80
N PRO A 119 11.25 8.80 -24.37
CA PRO A 119 11.71 7.46 -23.98
C PRO A 119 13.21 7.25 -24.09
N SER A 120 13.84 7.78 -25.14
CA SER A 120 15.28 7.66 -25.36
C SER A 120 16.12 8.37 -24.29
N LEU A 121 15.58 9.44 -23.72
CA LEU A 121 16.19 10.19 -22.61
C LEU A 121 15.71 9.73 -21.25
N ARG A 122 14.76 8.79 -21.19
CA ARG A 122 14.12 8.33 -19.94
C ARG A 122 13.61 9.51 -19.12
N ARG A 123 12.99 10.52 -19.78
CA ARG A 123 12.65 11.80 -19.20
C ARG A 123 11.22 12.23 -19.50
N LEU A 124 10.56 12.77 -18.50
CA LEU A 124 9.33 13.57 -18.63
C LEU A 124 9.68 15.05 -18.50
N SER A 125 9.08 15.88 -19.36
CA SER A 125 9.26 17.34 -19.36
C SER A 125 7.90 18.01 -19.33
N TRP A 126 7.57 18.70 -18.23
CA TRP A 126 6.31 19.45 -18.11
C TRP A 126 6.43 20.84 -18.72
N PRO A 127 5.32 21.41 -19.25
CA PRO A 127 5.30 22.75 -19.82
C PRO A 127 5.81 23.83 -18.84
N GLY A 128 5.58 23.64 -17.53
CA GLY A 128 6.04 24.54 -16.47
C GLY A 128 7.54 24.54 -16.23
N GLY A 129 8.29 23.52 -16.72
CA GLY A 129 9.75 23.40 -16.53
C GLY A 129 10.20 22.29 -15.56
N ALA A 130 9.28 21.69 -14.80
CA ALA A 130 9.56 20.51 -14.00
C ALA A 130 10.02 19.33 -14.89
N ARG A 131 10.84 18.43 -14.34
CA ARG A 131 11.36 17.26 -15.07
C ARG A 131 11.29 16.01 -14.19
N GLY A 132 10.90 14.89 -14.80
CA GLY A 132 10.97 13.56 -14.21
C GLY A 132 12.03 12.71 -14.91
N TYR A 133 12.79 11.92 -14.16
CA TYR A 133 13.84 11.03 -14.64
C TYR A 133 13.61 9.61 -14.16
N CYS A 134 13.76 8.64 -15.06
CA CYS A 134 13.43 7.24 -14.79
C CYS A 134 14.67 6.45 -14.39
N TYR A 135 14.52 5.66 -13.31
CA TYR A 135 15.56 4.80 -12.76
C TYR A 135 15.00 3.40 -12.45
N SER A 136 15.89 2.44 -12.36
CA SER A 136 15.59 1.09 -11.88
C SER A 136 16.14 0.90 -10.48
N GLY A 137 15.33 0.38 -9.56
CA GLY A 137 15.78 -0.04 -8.24
C GLY A 137 16.78 -1.21 -8.26
N ALA A 138 16.87 -1.93 -9.40
CA ALA A 138 17.87 -2.97 -9.63
C ALA A 138 19.26 -2.43 -10.04
N GLU A 139 19.36 -1.13 -10.34
CA GLU A 139 20.57 -0.45 -10.82
C GLU A 139 21.01 0.66 -9.84
N PRO A 140 21.49 0.36 -8.62
CA PRO A 140 21.84 1.33 -7.59
C PRO A 140 22.79 2.43 -8.06
N GLU A 141 23.79 2.08 -8.87
CA GLU A 141 24.80 3.01 -9.36
C GLU A 141 24.22 4.09 -10.29
N ALA A 142 23.09 3.83 -10.95
CA ALA A 142 22.42 4.83 -11.77
C ALA A 142 21.81 5.99 -10.95
N LEU A 143 21.54 5.76 -9.66
CA LEU A 143 21.05 6.74 -8.70
C LEU A 143 22.17 7.52 -8.01
N ARG A 144 23.42 7.08 -8.18
CA ARG A 144 24.58 7.75 -7.61
C ARG A 144 25.03 8.91 -8.51
N GLY A 145 24.98 10.12 -7.98
CA GLY A 145 25.40 11.34 -8.70
C GLY A 145 24.26 12.26 -9.10
N PRO A 146 23.17 11.80 -9.74
CA PRO A 146 22.03 12.66 -10.01
C PRO A 146 21.46 13.33 -8.77
N GLN A 147 20.91 14.55 -8.94
CA GLN A 147 20.31 15.32 -7.87
C GLN A 147 18.82 15.52 -8.13
N HIS A 148 18.02 15.33 -7.07
CA HIS A 148 16.57 15.42 -7.13
C HIS A 148 16.01 16.26 -6.01
N SER A 149 14.87 16.90 -6.24
CA SER A 149 14.07 17.55 -5.19
C SER A 149 13.03 16.61 -4.60
N HIS A 150 12.55 15.66 -5.40
CA HIS A 150 11.53 14.71 -5.01
C HIS A 150 11.78 13.36 -5.67
N ALA A 151 11.18 12.29 -5.10
CA ALA A 151 11.20 10.98 -5.72
C ALA A 151 9.85 10.26 -5.53
N TRP A 152 9.42 9.53 -6.55
CA TRP A 152 8.37 8.53 -6.43
C TRP A 152 8.95 7.15 -6.70
N CYS A 153 8.90 6.29 -5.68
CA CYS A 153 9.42 4.92 -5.69
C CYS A 153 8.24 3.95 -5.71
N ASP A 154 7.99 3.27 -6.83
CA ASP A 154 6.84 2.38 -6.98
C ASP A 154 7.20 0.93 -6.69
N GLU A 155 6.31 0.25 -5.92
CA GLU A 155 6.41 -1.16 -5.53
C GLU A 155 7.79 -1.57 -5.00
N ILE A 156 8.30 -0.86 -3.98
CA ILE A 156 9.65 -1.06 -3.42
C ILE A 156 9.90 -2.49 -2.91
N ALA A 157 8.84 -3.23 -2.52
CA ALA A 157 8.97 -4.63 -2.14
C ALA A 157 9.28 -5.57 -3.33
N LYS A 158 9.10 -5.11 -4.57
CA LYS A 158 9.49 -5.83 -5.77
C LYS A 158 10.94 -5.57 -6.20
N TRP A 159 11.57 -4.53 -5.67
CA TRP A 159 12.95 -4.24 -6.03
C TRP A 159 13.83 -5.44 -5.68
N ASP A 160 15.00 -5.53 -6.28
CA ASP A 160 15.91 -6.64 -6.01
C ASP A 160 16.43 -6.58 -4.57
N ASN A 161 15.72 -7.26 -3.68
CA ASN A 161 16.08 -7.36 -2.26
C ASN A 161 17.10 -8.50 -2.01
N ALA A 162 17.38 -9.34 -3.01
CA ALA A 162 18.46 -10.29 -2.94
C ALA A 162 19.81 -9.56 -3.12
N GLY A 163 20.73 -9.70 -2.17
CA GLY A 163 22.04 -9.06 -2.25
C GLY A 163 22.05 -7.54 -2.00
N GLU A 164 21.10 -7.01 -1.22
CA GLU A 164 21.07 -5.62 -0.73
C GLU A 164 20.92 -4.54 -1.80
N ARG A 165 20.63 -4.88 -3.05
CA ARG A 165 20.52 -3.88 -4.13
C ARG A 165 19.40 -2.88 -3.90
N ALA A 166 18.25 -3.32 -3.40
CA ALA A 166 17.14 -2.43 -3.11
C ALA A 166 17.52 -1.38 -2.06
N THR A 167 18.19 -1.79 -1.00
CA THR A 167 18.69 -0.91 0.05
C THR A 167 19.74 0.05 -0.49
N ALA A 168 20.69 -0.43 -1.28
CA ALA A 168 21.72 0.40 -1.91
C ALA A 168 21.12 1.43 -2.88
N ALA A 169 20.10 1.05 -3.66
CA ALA A 169 19.37 1.96 -4.54
C ALA A 169 18.65 3.06 -3.75
N TRP A 170 18.00 2.66 -2.65
CA TRP A 170 17.35 3.59 -1.74
C TRP A 170 18.35 4.58 -1.12
N ASP A 171 19.47 4.11 -0.59
CA ASP A 171 20.50 4.95 0.03
C ASP A 171 21.12 5.93 -0.97
N ASN A 172 21.44 5.48 -2.20
CA ASN A 172 21.94 6.36 -3.26
C ASN A 172 20.91 7.43 -3.65
N LEU A 173 19.61 7.07 -3.72
CA LEU A 173 18.53 8.01 -3.95
C LEU A 173 18.45 9.06 -2.83
N GLN A 174 18.47 8.63 -1.57
CA GLN A 174 18.42 9.53 -0.41
C GLN A 174 19.58 10.54 -0.42
N MET A 175 20.80 10.07 -0.71
CA MET A 175 21.95 10.96 -0.87
C MET A 175 21.82 11.92 -2.06
N GLY A 176 21.04 11.57 -3.07
CA GLY A 176 20.72 12.40 -4.23
C GLY A 176 19.62 13.42 -3.99
N LEU A 177 18.80 13.27 -2.96
CA LEU A 177 17.69 14.16 -2.62
C LEU A 177 18.20 15.40 -1.86
N ARG A 178 18.68 16.38 -2.59
CA ARG A 178 19.32 17.58 -2.05
C ARG A 178 19.03 18.86 -2.84
N LEU A 179 17.96 18.86 -3.64
CA LEU A 179 17.50 20.07 -4.32
C LEU A 179 16.23 20.58 -3.66
N GLY A 180 16.06 21.91 -3.64
CA GLY A 180 14.92 22.56 -3.00
C GLY A 180 15.04 22.62 -1.47
N GLU A 181 14.03 23.19 -0.84
CA GLU A 181 14.00 23.39 0.62
C GLU A 181 13.49 22.15 1.37
N HIS A 182 12.60 21.38 0.76
CA HIS A 182 11.94 20.22 1.36
C HIS A 182 11.99 19.00 0.42
N PRO A 183 13.15 18.33 0.29
CA PRO A 183 13.22 17.11 -0.49
C PRO A 183 12.33 16.02 0.14
N ARG A 184 11.50 15.35 -0.68
CA ARG A 184 10.52 14.36 -0.20
C ARG A 184 10.43 13.15 -1.11
N VAL A 185 10.09 12.00 -0.52
CA VAL A 185 9.88 10.74 -1.23
C VAL A 185 8.47 10.23 -0.98
N ALA A 186 7.74 9.88 -2.04
CA ALA A 186 6.59 8.99 -1.94
C ALA A 186 7.02 7.59 -2.35
N ALA A 187 6.88 6.62 -1.46
CA ALA A 187 7.15 5.21 -1.72
C ALA A 187 5.85 4.41 -1.66
N THR A 188 5.65 3.53 -2.61
CA THR A 188 4.47 2.65 -2.63
C THR A 188 4.88 1.19 -2.55
N THR A 189 4.11 0.38 -1.88
CA THR A 189 4.32 -1.06 -1.84
C THR A 189 3.08 -1.84 -1.43
N THR A 190 2.98 -3.07 -1.89
CA THR A 190 2.21 -4.11 -1.21
C THR A 190 3.07 -4.64 -0.06
N PRO A 191 2.51 -4.89 1.14
CA PRO A 191 3.30 -5.28 2.29
C PRO A 191 3.98 -6.63 2.06
N ARG A 192 5.31 -6.63 2.14
CA ARG A 192 6.17 -7.81 2.16
C ARG A 192 7.30 -7.58 3.16
N ALA A 193 7.64 -8.60 3.92
CA ALA A 193 8.71 -8.56 4.90
C ALA A 193 10.10 -8.64 4.23
N VAL A 194 10.41 -7.67 3.38
CA VAL A 194 11.74 -7.52 2.76
C VAL A 194 12.54 -6.44 3.48
N PRO A 195 13.88 -6.50 3.47
CA PRO A 195 14.74 -5.63 4.28
C PRO A 195 14.41 -4.14 4.16
N LEU A 196 14.22 -3.64 2.94
CA LEU A 196 13.91 -2.21 2.72
C LEU A 196 12.55 -1.81 3.33
N VAL A 197 11.52 -2.63 3.19
CA VAL A 197 10.20 -2.33 3.75
C VAL A 197 10.23 -2.36 5.27
N LEU A 198 10.90 -3.36 5.86
CA LEU A 198 11.05 -3.47 7.32
C LEU A 198 11.80 -2.26 7.89
N ARG A 199 12.92 -1.86 7.24
CA ARG A 199 13.67 -0.66 7.61
C ARG A 199 12.80 0.60 7.62
N LEU A 200 12.01 0.83 6.57
CA LEU A 200 11.15 2.03 6.50
C LEU A 200 10.03 2.01 7.55
N LEU A 201 9.52 0.83 7.90
CA LEU A 201 8.52 0.72 8.96
C LEU A 201 9.13 0.95 10.35
N ASP A 202 10.38 0.55 10.57
CA ASP A 202 11.14 0.85 11.78
C ASP A 202 11.45 2.35 11.88
N GLU A 203 11.89 2.98 10.78
CA GLU A 203 12.10 4.42 10.69
C GLU A 203 10.81 5.24 10.94
N ALA A 204 9.63 4.67 10.70
CA ALA A 204 8.35 5.33 10.99
C ALA A 204 8.13 5.57 12.49
N GLU A 205 8.73 4.77 13.35
CA GLU A 205 8.67 4.95 14.80
C GLU A 205 9.46 6.18 15.26
N THR A 206 10.46 6.61 14.48
CA THR A 206 11.30 7.81 14.76
C THR A 206 10.73 9.11 14.21
N GLY A 207 9.71 9.04 13.34
CA GLY A 207 8.95 10.20 12.83
C GLY A 207 9.34 10.70 11.44
N ASP A 208 10.41 10.22 10.82
CA ASP A 208 10.85 10.66 9.48
C ASP A 208 10.03 10.01 8.34
N VAL A 209 9.39 8.87 8.62
CA VAL A 209 8.55 8.14 7.67
C VAL A 209 7.09 8.19 8.12
N ALA A 210 6.24 8.80 7.30
CA ALA A 210 4.80 8.75 7.49
C ALA A 210 4.22 7.54 6.75
N VAL A 211 3.54 6.64 7.45
CA VAL A 211 2.98 5.42 6.87
C VAL A 211 1.48 5.56 6.66
N THR A 212 1.04 5.31 5.44
CA THR A 212 -0.36 5.12 5.11
C THR A 212 -0.63 3.65 4.84
N ARG A 213 -1.66 3.10 5.48
CA ARG A 213 -2.12 1.73 5.30
C ARG A 213 -3.48 1.71 4.64
N GLY A 214 -3.82 0.60 4.00
CA GLY A 214 -5.12 0.41 3.41
C GLY A 214 -5.27 -0.95 2.75
N THR A 215 -6.51 -1.30 2.46
CA THR A 215 -6.92 -2.59 1.92
C THR A 215 -7.40 -2.45 0.47
N THR A 216 -7.56 -3.55 -0.23
CA THR A 216 -8.26 -3.60 -1.53
C THR A 216 -9.70 -3.10 -1.40
N TRP A 217 -10.32 -3.39 -0.26
CA TRP A 217 -11.73 -3.13 0.02
C TRP A 217 -12.04 -1.63 0.17
N ASP A 218 -11.07 -0.84 0.61
CA ASP A 218 -11.21 0.63 0.70
C ASP A 218 -11.41 1.28 -0.69
N ASN A 219 -11.15 0.54 -1.75
CA ASN A 219 -11.29 1.00 -3.13
C ASN A 219 -12.30 0.19 -3.94
N GLU A 220 -13.16 -0.62 -3.28
CA GLU A 220 -14.03 -1.58 -3.97
C GLU A 220 -15.00 -0.93 -4.97
N ASP A 221 -15.47 0.30 -4.68
CA ASP A 221 -16.36 1.05 -5.57
C ASP A 221 -15.73 1.39 -6.94
N ASN A 222 -14.39 1.42 -7.01
CA ASN A 222 -13.63 1.69 -8.24
C ASN A 222 -13.10 0.40 -8.90
N LEU A 223 -13.42 -0.77 -8.33
CA LEU A 223 -13.00 -2.06 -8.85
C LEU A 223 -14.19 -2.80 -9.49
N PRO A 224 -13.97 -3.61 -10.53
CA PRO A 224 -15.04 -4.42 -11.09
C PRO A 224 -15.66 -5.33 -10.02
N THR A 225 -16.98 -5.30 -9.84
CA THR A 225 -17.70 -6.12 -8.83
C THR A 225 -17.34 -7.60 -8.91
N ARG A 226 -17.24 -8.15 -10.14
CA ARG A 226 -16.83 -9.54 -10.35
C ARG A 226 -15.42 -9.84 -9.84
N PHE A 227 -14.51 -8.88 -9.92
CA PHE A 227 -13.16 -9.01 -9.36
C PHE A 227 -13.23 -9.07 -7.84
N VAL A 228 -13.93 -8.12 -7.20
CA VAL A 228 -14.11 -8.05 -5.75
C VAL A 228 -14.71 -9.35 -5.21
N ASP A 229 -15.83 -9.81 -5.80
CA ASP A 229 -16.48 -11.04 -5.40
C ASP A 229 -15.59 -12.27 -5.53
N ARG A 230 -14.80 -12.33 -6.62
CA ARG A 230 -13.86 -13.43 -6.83
C ARG A 230 -12.74 -13.40 -5.80
N MET A 231 -12.16 -12.24 -5.51
CA MET A 231 -11.10 -12.09 -4.52
C MET A 231 -11.60 -12.49 -3.13
N ARG A 232 -12.79 -12.03 -2.72
CA ARG A 232 -13.40 -12.44 -1.46
C ARG A 232 -13.57 -13.95 -1.35
N ARG A 233 -14.12 -14.60 -2.40
CA ARG A 233 -14.35 -16.04 -2.37
C ARG A 233 -13.08 -16.88 -2.36
N GLN A 234 -12.03 -16.45 -3.07
CA GLN A 234 -10.82 -17.25 -3.26
C GLN A 234 -9.75 -17.00 -2.20
N PHE A 235 -9.68 -15.78 -1.65
CA PHE A 235 -8.53 -15.37 -0.87
C PHE A 235 -8.84 -14.80 0.52
N ALA A 236 -10.10 -14.52 0.88
CA ALA A 236 -10.44 -13.84 2.14
C ALA A 236 -9.91 -14.53 3.41
N SER A 237 -9.69 -15.84 3.37
CA SER A 237 -9.18 -16.61 4.52
C SER A 237 -7.75 -17.15 4.30
N THR A 238 -7.04 -16.65 3.29
CA THR A 238 -5.69 -17.15 2.95
C THR A 238 -4.62 -16.16 3.39
N THR A 239 -3.42 -16.67 3.67
CA THR A 239 -2.22 -15.84 3.91
C THR A 239 -1.99 -14.84 2.78
N LEU A 240 -2.16 -15.30 1.53
CA LEU A 240 -2.03 -14.45 0.36
C LEU A 240 -3.08 -13.33 0.35
N GLY A 241 -4.33 -13.63 0.72
CA GLY A 241 -5.39 -12.62 0.81
C GLY A 241 -5.08 -11.56 1.88
N ARG A 242 -4.68 -11.98 3.05
CA ARG A 242 -4.28 -11.07 4.14
C ARG A 242 -3.15 -10.13 3.71
N GLN A 243 -2.12 -10.67 3.06
CA GLN A 243 -0.99 -9.86 2.59
C GLN A 243 -1.38 -8.97 1.41
N GLU A 244 -1.95 -9.55 0.34
CA GLU A 244 -2.14 -8.87 -0.94
C GLU A 244 -3.43 -8.03 -1.00
N LEU A 245 -4.47 -8.39 -0.23
CA LEU A 245 -5.77 -7.70 -0.26
C LEU A 245 -5.99 -6.87 1.01
N ASP A 246 -5.75 -7.43 2.20
CA ASP A 246 -5.98 -6.73 3.46
C ASP A 246 -4.80 -5.84 3.85
N GLY A 247 -3.68 -5.95 3.14
CA GLY A 247 -2.53 -5.08 3.35
C GLY A 247 -1.75 -5.39 4.64
N GLU A 248 -1.82 -6.64 5.14
CA GLU A 248 -1.11 -7.04 6.33
C GLU A 248 0.36 -7.39 6.03
N LEU A 249 1.25 -6.89 6.86
CA LEU A 249 2.65 -7.30 6.82
C LEU A 249 2.81 -8.60 7.61
N LEU A 250 3.08 -9.67 6.88
CA LEU A 250 3.33 -10.98 7.49
C LEU A 250 4.84 -11.19 7.63
N THR A 251 5.31 -11.21 8.86
CA THR A 251 6.72 -11.45 9.18
C THR A 251 6.89 -12.83 9.76
N ASP A 252 7.76 -13.65 9.17
CA ASP A 252 8.24 -14.89 9.77
C ASP A 252 9.55 -14.61 10.52
N ILE A 253 9.69 -15.18 11.71
CA ILE A 253 10.94 -15.13 12.47
C ILE A 253 11.86 -16.20 11.89
N GLU A 254 13.07 -15.80 11.47
CA GLU A 254 14.08 -16.73 10.96
C GLU A 254 14.42 -17.80 12.01
N GLY A 255 14.35 -19.07 11.62
CA GLY A 255 14.57 -20.21 12.52
C GLY A 255 13.38 -20.55 13.45
N ALA A 256 12.23 -19.89 13.27
CA ALA A 256 11.03 -20.27 14.02
C ALA A 256 10.60 -21.71 13.67
N LEU A 257 10.30 -22.51 14.69
CA LEU A 257 9.72 -23.86 14.53
C LEU A 257 8.36 -23.80 13.83
N TRP A 258 7.63 -22.70 14.05
CA TRP A 258 6.32 -22.43 13.48
C TRP A 258 6.46 -21.21 12.56
N THR A 259 6.59 -21.45 11.26
CA THR A 259 6.48 -20.37 10.30
C THR A 259 5.01 -20.01 10.09
N ARG A 260 4.74 -18.78 9.73
CA ARG A 260 3.36 -18.36 9.43
C ARG A 260 2.73 -19.22 8.34
N ALA A 261 3.50 -19.63 7.34
CA ALA A 261 3.06 -20.54 6.29
C ALA A 261 2.60 -21.88 6.85
N ILE A 262 3.32 -22.46 7.81
CA ILE A 262 2.92 -23.69 8.50
C ILE A 262 1.62 -23.47 9.28
N ILE A 263 1.53 -22.39 10.08
CA ILE A 263 0.35 -22.05 10.86
C ILE A 263 -0.88 -21.87 9.96
N GLU A 264 -0.75 -21.13 8.85
CA GLU A 264 -1.89 -20.92 7.94
C GLU A 264 -2.31 -22.20 7.20
N THR A 265 -1.35 -23.06 6.82
CA THR A 265 -1.66 -24.37 6.24
C THR A 265 -2.46 -25.27 7.19
N CYS A 266 -2.20 -25.11 8.49
CA CYS A 266 -2.88 -25.87 9.57
C CYS A 266 -4.15 -25.19 10.06
N ARG A 267 -4.49 -23.98 9.59
CA ARG A 267 -5.68 -23.24 10.02
C ARG A 267 -6.95 -23.90 9.44
N HIS A 268 -7.80 -24.37 10.33
CA HIS A 268 -9.12 -24.90 9.96
C HIS A 268 -10.18 -23.79 10.01
N THR A 269 -10.95 -23.62 8.93
CA THR A 269 -12.11 -22.73 8.95
C THR A 269 -13.23 -23.37 9.76
N PRO A 270 -13.71 -22.72 10.83
CA PRO A 270 -14.81 -23.29 11.64
C PRO A 270 -16.06 -23.56 10.78
N PRO A 271 -16.78 -24.67 11.00
CA PRO A 271 -17.92 -25.07 10.17
C PRO A 271 -19.06 -24.05 10.05
N HIS A 272 -19.21 -23.14 11.02
CA HIS A 272 -20.25 -22.11 11.03
C HIS A 272 -19.96 -20.92 10.09
N LEU A 273 -18.72 -20.78 9.57
CA LEU A 273 -18.35 -19.77 8.56
C LEU A 273 -18.43 -20.31 7.12
N GLN A 274 -18.67 -21.62 6.94
CA GLN A 274 -18.98 -22.17 5.63
C GLN A 274 -20.45 -21.88 5.33
N GLY A 275 -20.69 -20.87 4.49
CA GLY A 275 -22.02 -20.47 4.08
C GLY A 275 -22.85 -21.67 3.60
N ARG A 276 -24.12 -21.73 3.98
CA ARG A 276 -25.11 -22.72 3.54
C ARG A 276 -25.23 -22.70 2.00
N GLY A 277 -24.35 -23.45 1.35
CA GLY A 277 -24.46 -23.80 -0.07
C GLY A 277 -24.97 -25.23 -0.16
N SER A 278 -26.13 -25.37 -0.79
CA SER A 278 -26.89 -26.60 -0.99
C SER A 278 -26.06 -27.73 -1.61
N GLY A 279 -26.11 -28.91 -1.00
CA GLY A 279 -26.10 -30.19 -1.69
C GLY A 279 -24.77 -30.89 -1.89
N GLY A 280 -24.54 -31.97 -1.16
CA GLY A 280 -23.58 -33.02 -1.54
C GLY A 280 -22.71 -33.47 -0.35
N GLY A 281 -23.08 -34.52 0.34
CA GLY A 281 -22.46 -35.06 1.52
C GLY A 281 -20.98 -35.39 1.39
N ALA A 282 -20.19 -34.71 2.18
CA ALA A 282 -18.99 -35.23 2.81
C ALA A 282 -19.17 -34.95 4.29
N ALA A 283 -19.36 -35.99 5.08
CA ALA A 283 -19.47 -35.94 6.53
C ALA A 283 -18.16 -35.30 7.04
N THR A 284 -18.24 -34.06 7.52
CA THR A 284 -17.18 -33.42 8.29
C THR A 284 -17.05 -34.24 9.56
N ARG A 285 -16.04 -35.12 9.63
CA ARG A 285 -15.68 -35.81 10.86
C ARG A 285 -15.33 -34.74 11.89
N THR A 286 -16.24 -34.45 12.81
CA THR A 286 -15.90 -33.87 14.09
C THR A 286 -15.17 -34.96 14.85
N ASN A 287 -13.85 -35.07 14.66
CA ASN A 287 -13.05 -36.00 15.47
C ASN A 287 -13.24 -35.59 16.92
N ALA A 288 -13.69 -36.53 17.75
CA ALA A 288 -13.80 -36.32 19.17
C ALA A 288 -12.40 -36.01 19.73
N LEU A 289 -12.27 -34.94 20.48
CA LEU A 289 -11.00 -34.59 21.09
C LEU A 289 -10.70 -35.59 22.21
N ALA A 290 -9.57 -36.27 22.08
CA ALA A 290 -9.10 -37.22 23.09
C ALA A 290 -8.52 -36.51 24.35
N ARG A 291 -7.96 -35.29 24.14
CA ARG A 291 -7.37 -34.50 25.23
C ARG A 291 -7.42 -32.99 24.90
N ILE A 292 -7.66 -32.20 25.96
CA ILE A 292 -7.55 -30.74 25.90
C ILE A 292 -6.46 -30.29 26.87
N VAL A 293 -5.60 -29.38 26.44
CA VAL A 293 -4.52 -28.78 27.24
C VAL A 293 -4.60 -27.26 27.09
N ILE A 294 -4.43 -26.56 28.19
CA ILE A 294 -4.33 -25.11 28.21
C ILE A 294 -2.88 -24.75 28.54
N GLY A 295 -2.22 -24.09 27.60
CA GLY A 295 -0.90 -23.49 27.78
C GLY A 295 -1.05 -22.07 28.30
N VAL A 296 -0.33 -21.72 29.35
CA VAL A 296 -0.30 -20.35 29.90
C VAL A 296 1.15 -19.91 29.97
N ASP A 297 1.43 -18.78 29.32
CA ASP A 297 2.73 -18.09 29.33
C ASP A 297 2.55 -16.72 30.03
N PRO A 298 2.75 -16.67 31.38
CA PRO A 298 2.60 -15.43 32.12
C PRO A 298 3.77 -14.48 31.82
N PRO A 299 3.54 -13.15 31.79
CA PRO A 299 4.60 -12.20 31.62
C PRO A 299 5.65 -12.30 32.74
N ALA A 300 6.94 -12.29 32.35
CA ALA A 300 8.05 -12.46 33.27
C ALA A 300 8.26 -11.27 34.24
N SER A 301 7.60 -10.13 34.02
CA SER A 301 7.73 -8.93 34.87
C SER A 301 6.41 -8.16 34.98
N ALA A 302 6.34 -7.28 35.98
CA ALA A 302 5.19 -6.40 36.20
C ALA A 302 4.95 -5.40 35.02
N HIS A 303 5.91 -5.25 34.12
CA HIS A 303 5.88 -4.40 32.94
C HIS A 303 6.03 -5.23 31.64
N GLY A 304 5.79 -6.55 31.72
CA GLY A 304 5.88 -7.47 30.57
C GLY A 304 4.69 -7.33 29.60
N ASP A 305 4.84 -8.02 28.48
CA ASP A 305 3.84 -8.12 27.42
C ASP A 305 2.56 -8.85 27.86
N ALA A 306 1.68 -9.18 26.93
CA ALA A 306 0.46 -9.93 27.17
C ALA A 306 0.72 -11.29 27.85
N CYS A 307 -0.24 -11.76 28.64
CA CYS A 307 -0.26 -13.15 29.13
C CYS A 307 -0.79 -14.04 28.00
N GLY A 308 0.06 -14.92 27.46
CA GLY A 308 -0.34 -15.89 26.45
C GLY A 308 -1.20 -17.00 27.08
N ILE A 309 -2.41 -17.22 26.56
CA ILE A 309 -3.30 -18.32 26.99
C ILE A 309 -3.82 -19.01 25.72
N VAL A 310 -3.35 -20.22 25.47
CA VAL A 310 -3.74 -20.98 24.27
C VAL A 310 -4.37 -22.30 24.68
N VAL A 311 -5.57 -22.59 24.14
CA VAL A 311 -6.29 -23.84 24.34
C VAL A 311 -6.02 -24.74 23.13
N CYS A 312 -5.46 -25.92 23.37
CA CYS A 312 -5.17 -26.90 22.34
C CYS A 312 -5.91 -28.22 22.64
N GLY A 313 -6.35 -28.89 21.57
CA GLY A 313 -6.91 -30.25 21.66
C GLY A 313 -6.13 -31.22 20.77
N THR A 314 -6.12 -32.49 21.13
CA THR A 314 -5.65 -33.57 20.27
C THR A 314 -6.78 -34.56 20.03
N ASP A 315 -6.90 -35.07 18.81
CA ASP A 315 -7.80 -36.17 18.49
C ASP A 315 -7.20 -37.54 18.84
N GLU A 316 -7.94 -38.62 18.57
CA GLU A 316 -7.48 -39.98 18.81
C GLU A 316 -6.31 -40.40 17.91
N GLU A 317 -6.10 -39.71 16.80
CA GLU A 317 -5.01 -39.93 15.84
C GLU A 317 -3.76 -39.15 16.23
N GLY A 318 -3.82 -38.32 17.29
CA GLY A 318 -2.70 -37.52 17.80
C GLY A 318 -2.51 -36.19 17.10
N LEU A 319 -3.42 -35.79 16.20
CA LEU A 319 -3.37 -34.50 15.55
C LEU A 319 -3.71 -33.37 16.53
N ALA A 320 -2.80 -32.46 16.73
CA ALA A 320 -3.00 -31.31 17.61
C ALA A 320 -3.69 -30.15 16.86
N THR A 321 -4.69 -29.56 17.52
CA THR A 321 -5.44 -28.41 16.98
C THR A 321 -5.51 -27.31 18.02
N VAL A 322 -5.24 -26.07 17.64
CA VAL A 322 -5.50 -24.88 18.48
C VAL A 322 -6.99 -24.59 18.43
N LEU A 323 -7.64 -24.61 19.57
CA LEU A 323 -9.08 -24.43 19.74
C LEU A 323 -9.46 -22.97 19.99
N ALA A 324 -8.65 -22.28 20.81
CA ALA A 324 -8.85 -20.87 21.13
C ALA A 324 -7.54 -20.21 21.51
N ASP A 325 -7.45 -18.93 21.26
CA ASP A 325 -6.44 -18.01 21.79
C ASP A 325 -7.18 -17.01 22.68
N GLU A 326 -6.97 -17.18 24.00
CA GLU A 326 -7.58 -16.36 25.07
C GLU A 326 -6.52 -15.47 25.73
N SER A 327 -5.45 -15.14 24.99
CA SER A 327 -4.38 -14.27 25.47
C SER A 327 -4.93 -12.92 25.87
N VAL A 328 -4.48 -12.41 27.02
CA VAL A 328 -4.98 -11.17 27.61
C VAL A 328 -3.91 -10.09 27.50
N GLU A 329 -4.18 -9.06 26.72
CA GLU A 329 -3.39 -7.84 26.79
C GLU A 329 -3.66 -7.13 28.12
N ARG A 330 -2.64 -6.53 28.70
CA ARG A 330 -2.77 -5.82 29.95
C ARG A 330 -3.74 -4.65 29.79
N ALA A 331 -4.82 -4.64 30.55
CA ALA A 331 -5.64 -3.43 30.70
C ALA A 331 -4.77 -2.33 31.34
N SER A 332 -4.60 -1.23 30.61
CA SER A 332 -3.90 -0.02 31.06
C SER A 332 -4.60 0.64 32.25
#